data_962ca33a9f2c3b827f40549ef19d5127
#
_entry.id   962ca33a9f2c3b827f40549ef19d5127
#
_cell.length_a   1.000
_cell.length_b   1.000
_cell.length_c   1.000
_cell.angle_alpha   90.00
_cell.angle_beta   90.00
_cell.angle_gamma   90.00
#
_symmetry.space_group_name_H-M   'P 1'
#
loop_
_entity.id
_entity.type
_entity.pdbx_description
1 polymer ?
#
loop_
_entity_poly.entity_id
_entity_poly.type
_entity_poly.pdbx_seq_one_letter_code
_entity_poly.pdbx_strand_id
1 'polypeptide(L)'
;MAGADAPASVRKVRALAASLSTEEEGLDRETLILIVGAIVAVALWAIGALNYFGTVNIVLRPGEGTGANPAIDFLVLGLLALMAPYGFAMSAKLRRIGKIEERLPDFLRDVAEAGRFGMTLPDAIVVASTGRYGLLTDEIKKMASQLEWGVPVATALRLFEERVPTPLVQRVVSIVTRANEAGGNVADVLTMVAHDTRESQLSAQARQISMLTYVTVIYIAFFVFLVTIYIMAAVFLPQMITAGQGVASSSLSGAGGVSLAFNFVPILFLAFMVAVIVHAVGDGIMAGVLYNGRIADGMVFATTMLITGWLIMRFVVPILNTG
;
A
#
# COMPACT_ATOMS: atom_id res chain seq x y z
N MET A 1 38.83 20.04 -18.41
CA MET A 1 38.64 21.50 -18.41
C MET A 1 37.99 21.90 -19.71
N ALA A 2 36.70 21.71 -19.91
CA ALA A 2 35.94 22.17 -21.08
C ALA A 2 34.46 22.29 -20.70
N GLY A 3 34.10 23.31 -19.95
CA GLY A 3 32.71 23.50 -19.50
C GLY A 3 32.34 24.93 -19.11
N ALA A 4 33.24 25.87 -19.27
CA ALA A 4 33.06 27.23 -18.75
C ALA A 4 32.66 28.30 -19.78
N ASP A 5 32.62 28.03 -21.09
CA ASP A 5 32.45 29.03 -22.15
C ASP A 5 31.17 28.91 -22.98
N ALA A 6 30.07 28.45 -22.40
CA ALA A 6 28.80 28.65 -23.10
C ALA A 6 28.32 30.08 -22.93
N PRO A 7 27.96 30.81 -24.04
CA PRO A 7 27.48 32.17 -23.98
C PRO A 7 26.30 32.35 -23.05
N ALA A 8 26.18 33.50 -22.39
CA ALA A 8 25.17 33.78 -21.35
C ALA A 8 23.73 33.49 -21.81
N SER A 9 23.46 33.63 -23.12
CA SER A 9 22.19 33.24 -23.76
C SER A 9 21.90 31.77 -23.69
N VAL A 10 22.90 30.89 -23.91
CA VAL A 10 22.75 29.43 -23.84
C VAL A 10 22.56 28.95 -22.39
N ARG A 11 23.23 29.61 -21.43
CA ARG A 11 23.01 29.35 -19.99
C ARG A 11 21.60 29.75 -19.55
N LYS A 12 21.07 30.89 -20.02
CA LYS A 12 19.68 31.31 -19.74
C LYS A 12 18.66 30.38 -20.36
N VAL A 13 18.86 29.94 -21.59
CA VAL A 13 17.96 28.98 -22.26
C VAL A 13 18.02 27.62 -21.58
N ARG A 14 19.20 27.17 -21.12
CA ARG A 14 19.34 25.92 -20.34
C ARG A 14 18.71 26.01 -18.94
N ALA A 15 18.85 27.18 -18.28
CA ALA A 15 18.20 27.42 -17.01
C ALA A 15 16.67 27.55 -17.15
N LEU A 16 16.20 28.17 -18.24
CA LEU A 16 14.76 28.24 -18.56
C LEU A 16 14.21 26.88 -18.97
N ALA A 17 14.92 26.07 -19.74
CA ALA A 17 14.56 24.71 -20.08
C ALA A 17 14.55 23.79 -18.86
N ALA A 18 15.50 23.96 -17.94
CA ALA A 18 15.52 23.25 -16.66
C ALA A 18 14.39 23.69 -15.73
N SER A 19 14.00 24.98 -15.72
CA SER A 19 12.84 25.43 -14.95
C SER A 19 11.51 24.99 -15.56
N LEU A 20 11.42 24.93 -16.89
CA LEU A 20 10.23 24.40 -17.59
C LEU A 20 10.11 22.88 -17.47
N SER A 21 11.22 22.16 -17.41
CA SER A 21 11.21 20.70 -17.18
C SER A 21 10.89 20.33 -15.71
N THR A 22 11.11 21.25 -14.76
CA THR A 22 10.65 21.09 -13.36
C THR A 22 9.17 21.49 -13.18
N GLU A 23 8.60 22.29 -14.07
CA GLU A 23 7.15 22.59 -14.07
C GLU A 23 6.31 21.54 -14.83
N GLU A 24 6.91 20.72 -15.69
CA GLU A 24 6.28 19.57 -16.35
C GLU A 24 6.53 18.22 -15.63
N GLU A 25 7.03 18.20 -14.39
CA GLU A 25 6.78 17.08 -13.51
C GLU A 25 5.27 17.06 -13.21
N GLY A 26 4.50 16.57 -14.17
CA GLY A 26 3.11 16.23 -13.99
C GLY A 26 3.03 15.45 -12.69
N LEU A 27 2.21 15.92 -11.76
CA LEU A 27 1.91 15.29 -10.48
C LEU A 27 2.04 13.78 -10.65
N ASP A 28 3.00 13.17 -9.96
CA ASP A 28 3.22 11.73 -10.01
C ASP A 28 1.85 11.07 -9.94
N ARG A 29 1.56 10.16 -10.84
CA ARG A 29 0.26 9.49 -10.93
C ARG A 29 -0.24 9.02 -9.56
N GLU A 30 0.69 8.73 -8.66
CA GLU A 30 0.46 8.37 -7.27
C GLU A 30 -0.05 9.55 -6.45
N THR A 31 0.56 10.73 -6.62
CA THR A 31 0.15 11.98 -5.94
C THR A 31 -1.24 12.41 -6.42
N LEU A 32 -1.52 12.25 -7.71
CA LEU A 32 -2.84 12.56 -8.28
C LEU A 32 -3.93 11.62 -7.71
N ILE A 33 -3.65 10.32 -7.60
CA ILE A 33 -4.55 9.34 -6.98
C ILE A 33 -4.82 9.69 -5.51
N LEU A 34 -3.77 10.10 -4.77
CA LEU A 34 -3.90 10.54 -3.37
C LEU A 34 -4.75 11.81 -3.24
N ILE A 35 -4.52 12.82 -4.09
CA ILE A 35 -5.27 14.08 -4.06
C ILE A 35 -6.74 13.81 -4.37
N VAL A 36 -7.05 13.01 -5.41
CA VAL A 36 -8.43 12.65 -5.76
C VAL A 36 -9.08 11.86 -4.61
N GLY A 37 -8.39 10.88 -4.03
CA GLY A 37 -8.86 10.13 -2.88
C GLY A 37 -9.15 11.03 -1.67
N ALA A 38 -8.27 11.98 -1.38
CA ALA A 38 -8.43 12.94 -0.30
C ALA A 38 -9.61 13.89 -0.54
N ILE A 39 -9.79 14.40 -1.75
CA ILE A 39 -10.94 15.26 -2.11
C ILE A 39 -12.25 14.49 -1.93
N VAL A 40 -12.32 13.25 -2.42
CA VAL A 40 -13.50 12.39 -2.27
C VAL A 40 -13.77 12.10 -0.78
N ALA A 41 -12.75 11.80 0.00
CA ALA A 41 -12.88 11.57 1.45
C ALA A 41 -13.42 12.80 2.18
N VAL A 42 -12.86 13.99 1.90
CA VAL A 42 -13.31 15.25 2.51
C VAL A 42 -14.76 15.56 2.09
N ALA A 43 -15.13 15.34 0.83
CA ALA A 43 -16.50 15.52 0.36
C ALA A 43 -17.48 14.59 1.08
N LEU A 44 -17.13 13.31 1.25
CA LEU A 44 -17.94 12.33 1.99
C LEU A 44 -18.06 12.70 3.47
N TRP A 45 -16.99 13.16 4.11
CA TRP A 45 -17.03 13.61 5.50
C TRP A 45 -17.84 14.89 5.67
N ALA A 46 -17.77 15.83 4.71
CA ALA A 46 -18.62 17.01 4.71
C ALA A 46 -20.11 16.65 4.59
N ILE A 47 -20.46 15.73 3.70
CA ILE A 47 -21.82 15.20 3.56
C ILE A 47 -22.27 14.50 4.86
N GLY A 48 -21.40 13.70 5.47
CA GLY A 48 -21.66 13.05 6.75
C GLY A 48 -21.89 14.04 7.88
N ALA A 49 -21.12 15.11 7.95
CA ALA A 49 -21.31 16.19 8.92
C ALA A 49 -22.63 16.95 8.69
N LEU A 50 -22.96 17.32 7.45
CA LEU A 50 -24.23 17.96 7.10
C LEU A 50 -25.42 17.07 7.43
N ASN A 51 -25.30 15.77 7.25
CA ASN A 51 -26.31 14.79 7.63
C ASN A 51 -26.45 14.69 9.16
N TYR A 52 -25.36 14.75 9.92
CA TYR A 52 -25.39 14.77 11.38
C TYR A 52 -26.08 16.02 11.93
N PHE A 53 -25.88 17.20 11.32
CA PHE A 53 -26.55 18.45 11.69
C PHE A 53 -27.99 18.55 11.16
N GLY A 54 -28.50 17.52 10.45
CA GLY A 54 -29.86 17.46 9.97
C GLY A 54 -30.19 18.39 8.78
N THR A 55 -29.18 19.03 8.18
CA THR A 55 -29.36 19.91 7.01
C THR A 55 -29.61 19.14 5.72
N VAL A 56 -29.12 17.90 5.64
CA VAL A 56 -29.28 16.98 4.49
C VAL A 56 -29.62 15.60 5.03
N ASN A 57 -30.76 15.04 4.65
CA ASN A 57 -31.18 13.70 5.06
C ASN A 57 -30.92 12.71 3.88
N ILE A 58 -29.67 12.32 3.67
CA ILE A 58 -29.31 11.25 2.73
C ILE A 58 -29.21 9.96 3.52
N VAL A 59 -30.20 9.08 3.37
CA VAL A 59 -30.20 7.75 3.97
C VAL A 59 -29.75 6.75 2.89
N LEU A 60 -28.62 6.12 3.08
CA LEU A 60 -28.09 5.08 2.16
C LEU A 60 -28.97 3.82 2.08
N ARG A 61 -29.90 3.66 3.03
CA ARG A 61 -30.98 2.66 3.00
C ARG A 61 -32.18 3.16 3.79
N PRO A 62 -33.38 3.21 3.20
CA PRO A 62 -34.62 3.36 3.95
C PRO A 62 -34.92 2.02 4.62
N GLY A 63 -34.67 1.90 5.90
CA GLY A 63 -34.93 0.69 6.71
C GLY A 63 -35.01 1.08 8.16
N GLU A 64 -36.19 0.88 8.71
CA GLU A 64 -36.62 1.22 10.04
C GLU A 64 -35.68 0.73 11.15
N GLY A 65 -35.46 1.59 12.15
CA GLY A 65 -35.29 1.16 13.54
C GLY A 65 -33.90 0.79 14.03
N THR A 66 -32.88 0.74 13.24
CA THR A 66 -31.52 0.67 13.77
C THR A 66 -30.98 2.07 13.97
N GLY A 67 -30.65 2.45 15.21
CA GLY A 67 -30.09 3.75 15.58
C GLY A 67 -28.72 4.08 14.98
N ALA A 68 -28.44 3.56 13.80
CA ALA A 68 -27.25 3.81 13.03
C ALA A 68 -27.35 5.21 12.41
N ASN A 69 -26.61 6.17 12.96
CA ASN A 69 -26.43 7.48 12.36
C ASN A 69 -25.84 7.30 10.96
N PRO A 70 -26.51 7.72 9.87
CA PRO A 70 -25.98 7.62 8.51
C PRO A 70 -24.65 8.39 8.35
N ALA A 71 -24.34 9.33 9.22
CA ALA A 71 -23.06 10.03 9.29
C ALA A 71 -21.86 9.07 9.46
N ILE A 72 -22.04 7.95 10.16
CA ILE A 72 -20.97 6.96 10.37
C ILE A 72 -20.64 6.23 9.07
N ASP A 73 -21.65 5.92 8.24
CA ASP A 73 -21.44 5.29 6.94
C ASP A 73 -20.58 6.20 6.04
N PHE A 74 -20.84 7.51 6.04
CA PHE A 74 -20.02 8.48 5.30
C PHE A 74 -18.60 8.60 5.87
N LEU A 75 -18.43 8.43 7.18
CA LEU A 75 -17.11 8.41 7.80
C LEU A 75 -16.30 7.20 7.33
N VAL A 76 -16.90 6.01 7.36
CA VAL A 76 -16.25 4.76 6.88
C VAL A 76 -15.94 4.85 5.39
N LEU A 77 -16.90 5.30 4.57
CA LEU A 77 -16.69 5.45 3.12
C LEU A 77 -15.59 6.48 2.80
N GLY A 78 -15.52 7.57 3.54
CA GLY A 78 -14.44 8.56 3.41
C GLY A 78 -13.08 7.98 3.78
N LEU A 79 -13.01 7.18 4.86
CA LEU A 79 -11.78 6.49 5.25
C LEU A 79 -11.35 5.46 4.19
N LEU A 80 -12.30 4.71 3.62
CA LEU A 80 -12.06 3.80 2.51
C LEU A 80 -11.57 4.53 1.26
N ALA A 81 -12.20 5.67 0.91
CA ALA A 81 -11.80 6.49 -0.23
C ALA A 81 -10.38 7.05 -0.10
N LEU A 82 -9.89 7.25 1.12
CA LEU A 82 -8.52 7.68 1.39
C LEU A 82 -7.53 6.50 1.36
N MET A 83 -7.86 5.40 2.05
CA MET A 83 -6.93 4.27 2.26
C MET A 83 -6.84 3.35 1.05
N ALA A 84 -7.96 3.06 0.37
CA ALA A 84 -7.98 2.10 -0.72
C ALA A 84 -7.11 2.53 -1.92
N PRO A 85 -7.28 3.71 -2.54
CA PRO A 85 -6.50 4.07 -3.71
C PRO A 85 -5.02 4.19 -3.39
N TYR A 86 -4.66 4.73 -2.23
CA TYR A 86 -3.26 4.81 -1.79
C TYR A 86 -2.64 3.43 -1.59
N GLY A 87 -3.32 2.55 -0.85
CA GLY A 87 -2.84 1.19 -0.58
C GLY A 87 -2.65 0.39 -1.86
N PHE A 88 -3.62 0.44 -2.79
CA PHE A 88 -3.53 -0.29 -4.06
C PHE A 88 -2.47 0.28 -5.00
N ALA A 89 -2.36 1.60 -5.14
CA ALA A 89 -1.34 2.23 -5.98
C ALA A 89 0.07 1.90 -5.49
N MET A 90 0.32 2.06 -4.19
CA MET A 90 1.62 1.77 -3.58
C MET A 90 1.96 0.28 -3.63
N SER A 91 0.99 -0.61 -3.37
CA SER A 91 1.19 -2.06 -3.49
C SER A 91 1.51 -2.47 -4.93
N ALA A 92 0.86 -1.86 -5.94
CA ALA A 92 1.16 -2.13 -7.34
C ALA A 92 2.59 -1.71 -7.73
N LYS A 93 3.06 -0.55 -7.27
CA LYS A 93 4.43 -0.07 -7.46
C LYS A 93 5.45 -1.02 -6.83
N LEU A 94 5.22 -1.40 -5.57
CA LEU A 94 6.11 -2.30 -4.83
C LEU A 94 6.18 -3.68 -5.46
N ARG A 95 5.06 -4.22 -5.97
CA ARG A 95 5.05 -5.48 -6.75
C ARG A 95 5.84 -5.37 -8.05
N ARG A 96 5.81 -4.22 -8.73
CA ARG A 96 6.61 -3.99 -9.92
C ARG A 96 8.10 -3.97 -9.60
N ILE A 97 8.50 -3.26 -8.55
CA ILE A 97 9.88 -3.23 -8.04
C ILE A 97 10.33 -4.66 -7.69
N GLY A 98 9.53 -5.41 -6.94
CA GLY A 98 9.86 -6.80 -6.58
C GLY A 98 10.09 -7.70 -7.80
N LYS A 99 9.26 -7.59 -8.85
CA LYS A 99 9.45 -8.34 -10.10
C LYS A 99 10.71 -7.98 -10.85
N ILE A 100 11.15 -6.72 -10.77
CA ILE A 100 12.42 -6.26 -11.35
C ILE A 100 13.58 -6.84 -10.55
N GLU A 101 13.55 -6.67 -9.24
CA GLU A 101 14.62 -7.12 -8.34
C GLU A 101 14.77 -8.65 -8.33
N GLU A 102 13.67 -9.39 -8.51
CA GLU A 102 13.68 -10.86 -8.57
C GLU A 102 14.56 -11.42 -9.70
N ARG A 103 14.63 -10.74 -10.84
CA ARG A 103 15.37 -11.18 -12.02
C ARG A 103 16.78 -10.62 -12.15
N LEU A 104 17.13 -9.65 -11.33
CA LEU A 104 18.46 -9.03 -11.36
C LEU A 104 19.60 -10.01 -11.06
N PRO A 105 19.50 -10.93 -10.06
CA PRO A 105 20.56 -11.90 -9.81
C PRO A 105 20.83 -12.84 -10.98
N ASP A 106 19.78 -13.23 -11.72
CA ASP A 106 19.91 -14.09 -12.90
C ASP A 106 20.75 -13.38 -13.98
N PHE A 107 20.45 -12.10 -14.26
CA PHE A 107 21.26 -11.29 -15.19
C PHE A 107 22.71 -11.13 -14.73
N LEU A 108 22.94 -10.82 -13.45
CA LEU A 108 24.29 -10.64 -12.91
C LEU A 108 25.12 -11.93 -13.01
N ARG A 109 24.47 -13.06 -12.79
CA ARG A 109 25.12 -14.38 -12.93
C ARG A 109 25.53 -14.65 -14.36
N ASP A 110 24.64 -14.39 -15.33
CA ASP A 110 24.95 -14.63 -16.75
C ASP A 110 26.10 -13.73 -17.23
N VAL A 111 26.15 -12.45 -16.78
CA VAL A 111 27.27 -11.53 -17.03
C VAL A 111 28.56 -12.05 -16.38
N ALA A 112 28.48 -12.55 -15.14
CA ALA A 112 29.65 -13.11 -14.45
C ALA A 112 30.18 -14.35 -15.12
N GLU A 113 29.31 -15.24 -15.59
CA GLU A 113 29.70 -16.44 -16.34
C GLU A 113 30.40 -16.06 -17.65
N ALA A 114 29.87 -15.11 -18.43
CA ALA A 114 30.53 -14.59 -19.62
C ALA A 114 31.91 -13.98 -19.31
N GLY A 115 32.03 -13.21 -18.24
CA GLY A 115 33.31 -12.66 -17.78
C GLY A 115 34.32 -13.72 -17.39
N ARG A 116 33.90 -14.86 -16.81
CA ARG A 116 34.77 -15.99 -16.49
C ARG A 116 35.35 -16.70 -17.75
N PHE A 117 34.63 -16.61 -18.88
CA PHE A 117 35.16 -17.06 -20.17
C PHE A 117 36.12 -16.05 -20.79
N GLY A 118 36.56 -15.04 -20.06
CA GLY A 118 37.56 -14.06 -20.50
C GLY A 118 36.98 -12.90 -21.32
N MET A 119 35.67 -12.74 -21.37
CA MET A 119 35.05 -11.60 -22.01
C MET A 119 35.22 -10.32 -21.17
N THR A 120 35.34 -9.19 -21.85
CA THR A 120 35.29 -7.88 -21.16
C THR A 120 33.91 -7.62 -20.59
N LEU A 121 33.79 -6.75 -19.60
CA LEU A 121 32.47 -6.43 -19.01
C LEU A 121 31.44 -5.93 -20.05
N PRO A 122 31.78 -5.02 -21.00
CA PRO A 122 30.88 -4.67 -22.09
C PRO A 122 30.39 -5.87 -22.90
N ASP A 123 31.32 -6.72 -23.36
CA ASP A 123 30.98 -7.88 -24.17
C ASP A 123 30.11 -8.90 -23.40
N ALA A 124 30.39 -9.10 -22.11
CA ALA A 124 29.62 -9.96 -21.23
C ALA A 124 28.18 -9.48 -21.07
N ILE A 125 27.97 -8.15 -20.93
CA ILE A 125 26.64 -7.56 -20.86
C ILE A 125 25.88 -7.71 -22.19
N VAL A 126 26.56 -7.52 -23.33
CA VAL A 126 25.97 -7.69 -24.66
C VAL A 126 25.53 -9.13 -24.87
N VAL A 127 26.36 -10.10 -24.53
CA VAL A 127 26.03 -11.54 -24.62
C VAL A 127 24.84 -11.87 -23.68
N ALA A 128 24.89 -11.44 -22.42
CA ALA A 128 23.82 -11.66 -21.46
C ALA A 128 22.50 -11.02 -21.90
N SER A 129 22.53 -9.93 -22.69
CA SER A 129 21.31 -9.22 -23.14
C SER A 129 20.39 -10.08 -24.01
N THR A 130 20.84 -11.19 -24.53
CA THR A 130 20.04 -12.17 -25.28
C THR A 130 19.12 -13.00 -24.39
N GLY A 131 19.36 -12.98 -23.08
CA GLY A 131 18.57 -13.67 -22.06
C GLY A 131 17.18 -13.05 -21.83
N ARG A 132 16.36 -13.74 -21.02
CA ARG A 132 15.01 -13.30 -20.66
C ARG A 132 14.93 -12.99 -19.17
N TYR A 133 14.89 -11.71 -18.83
CA TYR A 133 14.88 -11.21 -17.43
C TYR A 133 13.57 -10.48 -17.08
N GLY A 134 12.45 -10.92 -17.65
CA GLY A 134 11.14 -10.31 -17.38
C GLY A 134 11.12 -8.82 -17.72
N LEU A 135 10.75 -7.99 -16.73
CA LEU A 135 10.65 -6.53 -16.91
C LEU A 135 12.01 -5.84 -17.15
N LEU A 136 13.13 -6.49 -16.82
CA LEU A 136 14.47 -5.96 -17.07
C LEU A 136 14.95 -6.16 -18.51
N THR A 137 14.35 -7.08 -19.26
CA THR A 137 14.86 -7.48 -20.59
C THR A 137 15.04 -6.30 -21.53
N ASP A 138 14.05 -5.41 -21.63
CA ASP A 138 14.12 -4.26 -22.54
C ASP A 138 15.17 -3.23 -22.10
N GLU A 139 15.31 -3.02 -20.79
CA GLU A 139 16.30 -2.07 -20.27
C GLU A 139 17.73 -2.61 -20.38
N ILE A 140 17.91 -3.92 -20.22
CA ILE A 140 19.19 -4.59 -20.46
C ILE A 140 19.57 -4.50 -21.95
N LYS A 141 18.64 -4.74 -22.87
CA LYS A 141 18.88 -4.57 -24.32
C LYS A 141 19.27 -3.15 -24.69
N LYS A 142 18.61 -2.14 -24.12
CA LYS A 142 19.01 -0.73 -24.31
C LYS A 142 20.43 -0.47 -23.82
N MET A 143 20.79 -1.01 -22.66
CA MET A 143 22.16 -0.90 -22.12
C MET A 143 23.17 -1.61 -23.05
N ALA A 144 22.87 -2.82 -23.52
CA ALA A 144 23.71 -3.56 -24.47
C ALA A 144 23.93 -2.76 -25.76
N SER A 145 22.86 -2.22 -26.36
CA SER A 145 22.98 -1.37 -27.56
C SER A 145 23.86 -0.14 -27.31
N GLN A 146 23.77 0.51 -26.14
CA GLN A 146 24.65 1.62 -25.79
C GLN A 146 26.12 1.21 -25.74
N LEU A 147 26.42 0.01 -25.21
CA LEU A 147 27.78 -0.54 -25.16
C LEU A 147 28.29 -0.88 -26.56
N GLU A 148 27.46 -1.44 -27.44
CA GLU A 148 27.79 -1.72 -28.85
C GLU A 148 28.12 -0.43 -29.62
N TRP A 149 27.48 0.69 -29.28
CA TRP A 149 27.79 2.01 -29.83
C TRP A 149 29.02 2.67 -29.21
N GLY A 150 29.75 1.99 -28.33
CA GLY A 150 30.97 2.47 -27.70
C GLY A 150 30.76 3.41 -26.50
N VAL A 151 29.58 3.44 -25.91
CA VAL A 151 29.37 4.18 -24.67
C VAL A 151 30.17 3.56 -23.54
N PRO A 152 30.92 4.33 -22.73
CA PRO A 152 31.65 3.79 -21.59
C PRO A 152 30.74 3.02 -20.61
N VAL A 153 31.23 1.87 -20.09
CA VAL A 153 30.46 1.01 -19.19
C VAL A 153 29.86 1.73 -18.00
N ALA A 154 30.66 2.58 -17.34
CA ALA A 154 30.19 3.39 -16.20
C ALA A 154 29.00 4.30 -16.57
N THR A 155 29.00 4.86 -17.78
CA THR A 155 27.89 5.69 -18.26
C THR A 155 26.67 4.85 -18.61
N ALA A 156 26.85 3.70 -19.28
CA ALA A 156 25.74 2.79 -19.61
C ALA A 156 25.06 2.22 -18.36
N LEU A 157 25.84 1.84 -17.35
CA LEU A 157 25.34 1.39 -16.05
C LEU A 157 24.58 2.50 -15.32
N ARG A 158 25.08 3.72 -15.33
CA ARG A 158 24.37 4.86 -14.72
C ARG A 158 23.05 5.16 -15.43
N LEU A 159 23.03 5.14 -16.76
CA LEU A 159 21.80 5.31 -17.53
C LEU A 159 20.78 4.18 -17.28
N PHE A 160 21.28 2.97 -17.05
CA PHE A 160 20.44 1.85 -16.63
C PHE A 160 19.83 2.08 -15.24
N GLU A 161 20.62 2.54 -14.27
CA GLU A 161 20.17 2.90 -12.91
C GLU A 161 19.09 4.02 -12.95
N GLU A 162 19.28 5.06 -13.77
CA GLU A 162 18.31 6.16 -13.94
C GLU A 162 16.96 5.65 -14.49
N ARG A 163 16.98 4.65 -15.39
CA ARG A 163 15.75 4.06 -15.97
C ARG A 163 15.10 3.03 -15.06
N VAL A 164 15.86 2.39 -14.19
CA VAL A 164 15.41 1.36 -13.26
C VAL A 164 15.76 1.77 -11.82
N PRO A 165 15.13 2.81 -11.26
CA PRO A 165 15.50 3.40 -9.98
C PRO A 165 15.01 2.54 -8.80
N THR A 166 15.55 1.31 -8.65
CA THR A 166 15.28 0.47 -7.48
C THR A 166 16.48 0.45 -6.54
N PRO A 167 16.28 0.32 -5.22
CA PRO A 167 17.37 0.33 -4.24
C PRO A 167 18.44 -0.74 -4.53
N LEU A 168 18.00 -1.91 -5.01
CA LEU A 168 18.91 -3.02 -5.33
C LEU A 168 19.74 -2.72 -6.58
N VAL A 169 19.13 -2.16 -7.65
CA VAL A 169 19.86 -1.78 -8.87
C VAL A 169 20.89 -0.71 -8.56
N GLN A 170 20.55 0.31 -7.77
CA GLN A 170 21.48 1.37 -7.35
C GLN A 170 22.70 0.80 -6.62
N ARG A 171 22.45 -0.12 -5.66
CA ARG A 171 23.52 -0.79 -4.93
C ARG A 171 24.41 -1.60 -5.85
N VAL A 172 23.84 -2.40 -6.75
CA VAL A 172 24.57 -3.26 -7.69
C VAL A 172 25.39 -2.41 -8.65
N VAL A 173 24.80 -1.41 -9.29
CA VAL A 173 25.49 -0.51 -10.24
C VAL A 173 26.68 0.17 -9.55
N SER A 174 26.50 0.67 -8.33
CA SER A 174 27.57 1.29 -7.55
C SER A 174 28.74 0.32 -7.29
N ILE A 175 28.46 -0.92 -6.93
CA ILE A 175 29.49 -1.94 -6.66
C ILE A 175 30.23 -2.31 -7.97
N VAL A 176 29.49 -2.59 -9.05
CA VAL A 176 30.05 -3.01 -10.34
C VAL A 176 30.89 -1.89 -10.96
N THR A 177 30.41 -0.65 -10.90
CA THR A 177 31.16 0.52 -11.40
C THR A 177 32.48 0.68 -10.66
N ARG A 178 32.49 0.59 -9.33
CA ARG A 178 33.73 0.69 -8.52
C ARG A 178 34.67 -0.46 -8.80
N ALA A 179 34.16 -1.70 -8.97
CA ALA A 179 35.00 -2.85 -9.30
C ALA A 179 35.65 -2.69 -10.67
N ASN A 180 34.91 -2.18 -11.66
CA ASN A 180 35.40 -1.90 -12.99
C ASN A 180 36.46 -0.79 -13.00
N GLU A 181 36.28 0.28 -12.25
CA GLU A 181 37.24 1.39 -12.10
C GLU A 181 38.52 0.96 -11.39
N ALA A 182 38.40 0.05 -10.42
CA ALA A 182 39.55 -0.49 -9.70
C ALA A 182 40.40 -1.48 -10.54
N GLY A 183 39.94 -1.88 -11.75
CA GLY A 183 40.64 -2.81 -12.61
C GLY A 183 40.72 -4.24 -12.06
N GLY A 184 39.84 -4.56 -11.08
CA GLY A 184 39.75 -5.87 -10.46
C GLY A 184 39.06 -6.93 -11.34
N ASN A 185 38.99 -8.16 -10.82
CA ASN A 185 38.20 -9.23 -11.45
C ASN A 185 36.72 -8.98 -11.25
N VAL A 186 36.11 -8.25 -12.19
CA VAL A 186 34.68 -7.87 -12.13
C VAL A 186 33.78 -9.11 -12.14
N ALA A 187 34.17 -10.21 -12.78
CA ALA A 187 33.38 -11.44 -12.82
C ALA A 187 33.22 -12.09 -11.44
N ASP A 188 34.25 -12.05 -10.61
CA ASP A 188 34.14 -12.56 -9.23
C ASP A 188 33.28 -11.68 -8.38
N VAL A 189 33.38 -10.35 -8.54
CA VAL A 189 32.51 -9.38 -7.84
C VAL A 189 31.04 -9.59 -8.24
N LEU A 190 30.74 -9.71 -9.52
CA LEU A 190 29.41 -9.99 -10.03
C LEU A 190 28.84 -11.31 -9.49
N THR A 191 29.65 -12.36 -9.44
CA THR A 191 29.25 -13.65 -8.85
C THR A 191 28.87 -13.50 -7.38
N MET A 192 29.73 -12.79 -6.61
CA MET A 192 29.46 -12.54 -5.20
C MET A 192 28.17 -11.72 -4.99
N VAL A 193 27.98 -10.65 -5.77
CA VAL A 193 26.79 -9.78 -5.67
C VAL A 193 25.53 -10.54 -6.10
N ALA A 194 25.60 -11.36 -7.14
CA ALA A 194 24.48 -12.20 -7.57
C ALA A 194 24.06 -13.19 -6.47
N HIS A 195 25.04 -13.84 -5.83
CA HIS A 195 24.81 -14.77 -4.73
C HIS A 195 24.20 -14.07 -3.50
N ASP A 196 24.82 -12.97 -3.04
CA ASP A 196 24.34 -12.16 -1.90
C ASP A 196 22.89 -11.67 -2.12
N THR A 197 22.62 -11.20 -3.33
CA THR A 197 21.27 -10.76 -3.70
C THR A 197 20.27 -11.91 -3.67
N ARG A 198 20.65 -13.07 -4.20
CA ARG A 198 19.79 -14.26 -4.19
C ARG A 198 19.53 -14.77 -2.78
N GLU A 199 20.54 -14.82 -1.95
CA GLU A 199 20.41 -15.21 -0.54
C GLU A 199 19.52 -14.25 0.24
N SER A 200 19.70 -12.96 0.04
CA SER A 200 18.84 -11.91 0.63
C SER A 200 17.37 -12.07 0.23
N GLN A 201 17.09 -12.39 -1.05
CA GLN A 201 15.73 -12.66 -1.53
C GLN A 201 15.12 -13.90 -0.89
N LEU A 202 15.88 -15.00 -0.81
CA LEU A 202 15.41 -16.23 -0.16
C LEU A 202 15.13 -16.01 1.33
N SER A 203 15.98 -15.27 2.02
CA SER A 203 15.77 -14.89 3.42
C SER A 203 14.51 -14.03 3.60
N ALA A 204 14.27 -13.06 2.71
CA ALA A 204 13.06 -12.26 2.71
C ALA A 204 11.80 -13.10 2.47
N GLN A 205 11.83 -14.05 1.52
CA GLN A 205 10.73 -14.97 1.26
C GLN A 205 10.45 -15.89 2.45
N ALA A 206 11.49 -16.47 3.07
CA ALA A 206 11.36 -17.30 4.27
C ALA A 206 10.72 -16.52 5.42
N ARG A 207 11.12 -15.27 5.62
CA ARG A 207 10.50 -14.37 6.60
C ARG A 207 9.02 -14.12 6.29
N GLN A 208 8.66 -13.84 5.03
CA GLN A 208 7.26 -13.64 4.64
C GLN A 208 6.40 -14.86 4.95
N ILE A 209 6.88 -16.08 4.64
CA ILE A 209 6.17 -17.32 4.92
C ILE A 209 5.95 -17.47 6.43
N SER A 210 6.97 -17.21 7.25
CA SER A 210 6.85 -17.28 8.70
C SER A 210 5.86 -16.24 9.25
N MET A 211 5.88 -15.02 8.70
CA MET A 211 4.98 -13.93 9.11
C MET A 211 3.52 -14.15 8.67
N LEU A 212 3.28 -14.92 7.60
CA LEU A 212 1.93 -15.26 7.13
C LEU A 212 1.09 -15.93 8.23
N THR A 213 1.71 -16.76 9.07
CA THR A 213 1.02 -17.39 10.20
C THR A 213 0.48 -16.36 11.18
N TYR A 214 1.26 -15.32 11.50
CA TYR A 214 0.80 -14.24 12.39
C TYR A 214 -0.30 -13.39 11.75
N VAL A 215 -0.19 -13.09 10.46
CA VAL A 215 -1.26 -12.40 9.73
C VAL A 215 -2.55 -13.20 9.77
N THR A 216 -2.48 -14.53 9.59
CA THR A 216 -3.65 -15.41 9.69
C THR A 216 -4.29 -15.35 11.08
N VAL A 217 -3.48 -15.34 12.14
CA VAL A 217 -3.98 -15.21 13.52
C VAL A 217 -4.69 -13.86 13.73
N ILE A 218 -4.14 -12.77 13.19
CA ILE A 218 -4.78 -11.43 13.26
C ILE A 218 -6.15 -11.46 12.57
N TYR A 219 -6.27 -12.08 11.38
CA TYR A 219 -7.56 -12.21 10.70
C TYR A 219 -8.56 -13.03 11.50
N ILE A 220 -8.14 -14.13 12.10
CA ILE A 220 -9.01 -14.97 12.95
C ILE A 220 -9.47 -14.16 14.16
N ALA A 221 -8.56 -13.45 14.84
CA ALA A 221 -8.88 -12.60 15.98
C ALA A 221 -9.90 -11.51 15.62
N PHE A 222 -9.69 -10.83 14.50
CA PHE A 222 -10.61 -9.83 13.97
C PHE A 222 -12.00 -10.44 13.68
N PHE A 223 -12.05 -11.64 13.11
CA PHE A 223 -13.31 -12.32 12.83
C PHE A 223 -14.06 -12.71 14.11
N VAL A 224 -13.34 -13.22 15.12
CA VAL A 224 -13.92 -13.52 16.43
C VAL A 224 -14.45 -12.25 17.11
N PHE A 225 -13.71 -11.16 17.00
CA PHE A 225 -14.15 -9.86 17.48
C PHE A 225 -15.44 -9.39 16.78
N LEU A 226 -15.52 -9.51 15.44
CA LEU A 226 -16.74 -9.18 14.68
C LEU A 226 -17.94 -10.03 15.11
N VAL A 227 -17.76 -11.34 15.33
CA VAL A 227 -18.81 -12.22 15.82
C VAL A 227 -19.28 -11.79 17.22
N THR A 228 -18.35 -11.40 18.09
CA THR A 228 -18.68 -10.92 19.44
C THR A 228 -19.51 -9.62 19.39
N ILE A 229 -19.08 -8.65 18.57
CA ILE A 229 -19.83 -7.39 18.37
C ILE A 229 -21.20 -7.69 17.74
N TYR A 230 -21.26 -8.62 16.79
CA TYR A 230 -22.50 -9.06 16.18
C TYR A 230 -23.50 -9.61 17.21
N ILE A 231 -23.07 -10.54 18.08
CA ILE A 231 -23.93 -11.11 19.14
C ILE A 231 -24.40 -9.99 20.08
N MET A 232 -23.52 -9.09 20.47
CA MET A 232 -23.87 -7.95 21.31
C MET A 232 -24.92 -7.04 20.65
N ALA A 233 -24.74 -6.70 19.38
CA ALA A 233 -25.64 -5.78 18.68
C ALA A 233 -26.98 -6.42 18.27
N ALA A 234 -26.97 -7.68 17.81
CA ALA A 234 -28.14 -8.34 17.23
C ALA A 234 -28.97 -9.12 18.24
N VAL A 235 -28.34 -9.63 19.30
CA VAL A 235 -29.04 -10.49 20.29
C VAL A 235 -29.20 -9.77 21.63
N PHE A 236 -28.10 -9.29 22.20
CA PHE A 236 -28.13 -8.77 23.57
C PHE A 236 -28.83 -7.41 23.67
N LEU A 237 -28.57 -6.51 22.73
CA LEU A 237 -29.13 -5.15 22.77
C LEU A 237 -30.67 -5.14 22.63
N PRO A 238 -31.31 -5.86 21.70
CA PRO A 238 -32.77 -5.98 21.63
C PRO A 238 -33.41 -6.59 22.89
N GLN A 239 -32.77 -7.61 23.48
CA GLN A 239 -33.25 -8.23 24.72
C GLN A 239 -33.20 -7.27 25.90
N MET A 240 -32.17 -6.43 26.00
CA MET A 240 -32.14 -5.37 27.03
C MET A 240 -33.24 -4.35 26.83
N ILE A 241 -33.55 -3.96 25.58
CA ILE A 241 -34.63 -3.02 25.28
C ILE A 241 -35.98 -3.62 25.71
N THR A 242 -36.30 -4.86 25.35
CA THR A 242 -37.53 -5.52 25.69
C THR A 242 -37.68 -5.75 27.19
N ALA A 243 -36.62 -6.13 27.87
CA ALA A 243 -36.61 -6.26 29.34
C ALA A 243 -36.85 -4.91 30.04
N GLY A 244 -36.23 -3.84 29.56
CA GLY A 244 -36.41 -2.49 30.09
C GLY A 244 -37.83 -1.96 29.89
N GLN A 245 -38.48 -2.28 28.75
CA GLN A 245 -39.89 -1.93 28.50
C GLN A 245 -40.84 -2.68 29.45
N GLY A 246 -40.54 -3.97 29.73
CA GLY A 246 -41.30 -4.75 30.68
C GLY A 246 -41.27 -4.19 32.12
N VAL A 247 -40.12 -3.66 32.52
CA VAL A 247 -39.96 -2.98 33.84
C VAL A 247 -40.66 -1.63 33.86
N ALA A 248 -40.62 -0.86 32.78
CA ALA A 248 -41.26 0.45 32.66
C ALA A 248 -42.78 0.36 32.67
N SER A 249 -43.35 -0.75 32.18
CA SER A 249 -44.80 -1.01 32.16
C SER A 249 -45.34 -1.55 33.50
N SER A 250 -44.48 -2.08 34.37
CA SER A 250 -44.83 -2.49 35.71
C SER A 250 -44.92 -1.24 36.63
N SER A 251 -45.90 -1.19 37.51
CA SER A 251 -46.25 -0.05 38.37
C SER A 251 -45.19 0.42 39.40
N LEU A 252 -43.97 -0.07 39.24
CA LEU A 252 -42.75 0.37 39.94
C LEU A 252 -42.01 1.53 39.28
N SER A 253 -42.67 2.24 38.35
CA SER A 253 -42.10 3.31 37.52
C SER A 253 -41.77 4.64 38.22
N GLY A 254 -41.42 4.60 39.51
CA GLY A 254 -40.87 5.78 40.24
C GLY A 254 -39.39 6.05 39.97
N ALA A 255 -38.74 5.27 39.13
CA ALA A 255 -37.30 5.40 38.93
C ALA A 255 -36.96 5.99 37.57
N GLY A 256 -36.50 7.23 37.53
CA GLY A 256 -35.91 7.87 36.37
C GLY A 256 -34.72 7.11 35.70
N GLY A 257 -34.39 5.91 36.22
CA GLY A 257 -33.33 5.06 35.70
C GLY A 257 -33.68 4.31 34.42
N VAL A 258 -34.97 4.02 34.16
CA VAL A 258 -35.34 3.23 32.95
C VAL A 258 -35.34 4.11 31.69
N SER A 259 -35.75 5.39 31.80
CA SER A 259 -35.68 6.33 30.68
C SER A 259 -34.22 6.62 30.21
N LEU A 260 -33.28 6.55 31.14
CA LEU A 260 -31.86 6.71 30.82
C LEU A 260 -31.32 5.54 30.00
N ALA A 261 -31.77 4.29 30.26
CA ALA A 261 -31.33 3.12 29.56
C ALA A 261 -31.66 3.15 28.04
N PHE A 262 -32.79 3.71 27.66
CA PHE A 262 -33.20 3.84 26.25
C PHE A 262 -32.39 4.89 25.49
N ASN A 263 -31.90 5.93 26.14
CA ASN A 263 -31.09 6.96 25.53
C ASN A 263 -29.65 6.50 25.24
N PHE A 264 -29.19 5.38 25.85
CA PHE A 264 -27.83 4.85 25.64
C PHE A 264 -27.72 3.89 24.42
N VAL A 265 -28.81 3.36 23.90
CA VAL A 265 -28.81 2.40 22.79
C VAL A 265 -28.11 2.95 21.53
N PRO A 266 -28.43 4.16 21.04
CA PRO A 266 -27.73 4.71 19.87
C PRO A 266 -26.25 5.01 20.15
N ILE A 267 -25.91 5.35 21.39
CA ILE A 267 -24.52 5.60 21.81
C ILE A 267 -23.74 4.27 21.82
N LEU A 268 -24.34 3.18 22.31
CA LEU A 268 -23.73 1.86 22.31
C LEU A 268 -23.47 1.35 20.88
N PHE A 269 -24.44 1.52 19.97
CA PHE A 269 -24.26 1.15 18.58
C PHE A 269 -23.15 1.95 17.91
N LEU A 270 -23.07 3.25 18.17
CA LEU A 270 -21.97 4.12 17.75
C LEU A 270 -20.63 3.62 18.29
N ALA A 271 -20.58 3.27 19.58
CA ALA A 271 -19.36 2.73 20.21
C ALA A 271 -18.89 1.43 19.55
N PHE A 272 -19.83 0.52 19.21
CA PHE A 272 -19.50 -0.72 18.49
C PHE A 272 -18.95 -0.45 17.10
N MET A 273 -19.56 0.49 16.35
CA MET A 273 -19.04 0.88 15.03
C MET A 273 -17.65 1.51 15.09
N VAL A 274 -17.41 2.39 16.06
CA VAL A 274 -16.08 2.99 16.29
C VAL A 274 -15.07 1.91 16.66
N ALA A 275 -15.44 0.95 17.53
CA ALA A 275 -14.57 -0.17 17.89
C ALA A 275 -14.21 -1.02 16.66
N VAL A 276 -15.17 -1.32 15.78
CA VAL A 276 -14.90 -2.06 14.53
C VAL A 276 -13.95 -1.29 13.62
N ILE A 277 -14.11 0.03 13.47
CA ILE A 277 -13.22 0.86 12.66
C ILE A 277 -11.80 0.85 13.22
N VAL A 278 -11.65 1.06 14.54
CA VAL A 278 -10.34 1.10 15.20
C VAL A 278 -9.62 -0.25 15.07
N HIS A 279 -10.33 -1.37 15.31
CA HIS A 279 -9.78 -2.71 15.12
C HIS A 279 -9.40 -2.99 13.67
N ALA A 280 -10.30 -2.71 12.71
CA ALA A 280 -10.04 -2.95 11.30
C ALA A 280 -8.80 -2.19 10.78
N VAL A 281 -8.64 -0.93 11.20
CA VAL A 281 -7.49 -0.12 10.81
C VAL A 281 -6.23 -0.56 11.55
N GLY A 282 -6.30 -0.76 12.87
CA GLY A 282 -5.16 -1.15 13.70
C GLY A 282 -4.61 -2.52 13.32
N ASP A 283 -5.46 -3.53 13.29
CA ASP A 283 -5.09 -4.91 12.95
C ASP A 283 -4.61 -5.02 11.50
N GLY A 284 -5.25 -4.29 10.58
CA GLY A 284 -4.85 -4.25 9.18
C GLY A 284 -3.47 -3.66 8.95
N ILE A 285 -3.17 -2.52 9.58
CA ILE A 285 -1.83 -1.91 9.53
C ILE A 285 -0.81 -2.86 10.14
N MET A 286 -1.11 -3.46 11.30
CA MET A 286 -0.23 -4.41 11.97
C MET A 286 0.06 -5.63 11.10
N ALA A 287 -0.96 -6.21 10.45
CA ALA A 287 -0.81 -7.33 9.54
C ALA A 287 0.15 -7.01 8.38
N GLY A 288 0.02 -5.82 7.76
CA GLY A 288 0.89 -5.42 6.66
C GLY A 288 2.33 -5.14 7.08
N VAL A 289 2.52 -4.51 8.25
CA VAL A 289 3.86 -4.27 8.81
C VAL A 289 4.55 -5.59 9.15
N LEU A 290 3.83 -6.56 9.71
CA LEU A 290 4.38 -7.89 9.97
C LEU A 290 4.73 -8.62 8.68
N TYR A 291 3.87 -8.57 7.66
CA TYR A 291 4.06 -9.31 6.42
C TYR A 291 5.21 -8.78 5.57
N ASN A 292 5.26 -7.47 5.31
CA ASN A 292 6.23 -6.84 4.39
C ASN A 292 7.16 -5.82 5.07
N GLY A 293 7.00 -5.54 6.35
CA GLY A 293 7.75 -4.50 7.06
C GLY A 293 7.39 -3.07 6.66
N ARG A 294 6.25 -2.85 5.99
CA ARG A 294 5.87 -1.55 5.42
C ARG A 294 4.42 -1.19 5.76
N ILE A 295 4.21 0.04 6.22
CA ILE A 295 2.87 0.57 6.57
C ILE A 295 1.95 0.64 5.33
N ALA A 296 2.53 0.93 4.16
CA ALA A 296 1.76 1.04 2.91
C ALA A 296 1.02 -0.26 2.53
N ASP A 297 1.66 -1.42 2.73
CA ASP A 297 1.03 -2.71 2.53
C ASP A 297 -0.06 -2.98 3.58
N GLY A 298 0.11 -2.46 4.79
CA GLY A 298 -0.89 -2.51 5.85
C GLY A 298 -2.20 -1.80 5.49
N MET A 299 -2.14 -0.74 4.69
CA MET A 299 -3.35 -0.06 4.23
C MET A 299 -4.26 -0.94 3.35
N VAL A 300 -3.69 -1.87 2.58
CA VAL A 300 -4.49 -2.83 1.79
C VAL A 300 -5.20 -3.81 2.71
N PHE A 301 -4.50 -4.36 3.73
CA PHE A 301 -5.10 -5.24 4.72
C PHE A 301 -6.16 -4.50 5.56
N ALA A 302 -5.88 -3.28 5.99
CA ALA A 302 -6.83 -2.45 6.72
C ALA A 302 -8.08 -2.13 5.90
N THR A 303 -7.92 -1.83 4.60
CA THR A 303 -9.04 -1.61 3.68
C THR A 303 -9.93 -2.85 3.56
N THR A 304 -9.36 -4.04 3.42
CA THR A 304 -10.13 -5.30 3.33
C THR A 304 -10.86 -5.61 4.63
N MET A 305 -10.22 -5.43 5.79
CA MET A 305 -10.84 -5.60 7.10
C MET A 305 -11.95 -4.58 7.35
N LEU A 306 -11.73 -3.32 6.99
CA LEU A 306 -12.72 -2.25 7.17
C LEU A 306 -13.96 -2.49 6.30
N ILE A 307 -13.78 -2.90 5.03
CA ILE A 307 -14.90 -3.27 4.15
C ILE A 307 -15.67 -4.44 4.76
N THR A 308 -14.99 -5.48 5.21
CA THR A 308 -15.63 -6.68 5.79
C THR A 308 -16.39 -6.33 7.05
N GLY A 309 -15.80 -5.56 7.96
CA GLY A 309 -16.44 -5.12 9.20
C GLY A 309 -17.68 -4.24 8.93
N TRP A 310 -17.55 -3.28 8.03
CA TRP A 310 -18.66 -2.41 7.65
C TRP A 310 -19.81 -3.19 6.98
N LEU A 311 -19.52 -4.13 6.07
CA LEU A 311 -20.53 -4.96 5.43
C LEU A 311 -21.30 -5.82 6.43
N ILE A 312 -20.60 -6.45 7.37
CA ILE A 312 -21.22 -7.29 8.40
C ILE A 312 -22.14 -6.44 9.27
N MET A 313 -21.66 -5.32 9.77
CA MET A 313 -22.47 -4.43 10.63
C MET A 313 -23.65 -3.81 9.88
N ARG A 314 -23.50 -3.52 8.60
CA ARG A 314 -24.51 -2.82 7.80
C ARG A 314 -25.59 -3.74 7.23
N PHE A 315 -25.25 -4.94 6.79
CA PHE A 315 -26.18 -5.82 6.09
C PHE A 315 -26.60 -7.03 6.91
N VAL A 316 -25.72 -7.64 7.68
CA VAL A 316 -26.01 -8.87 8.41
C VAL A 316 -26.81 -8.60 9.68
N VAL A 317 -26.46 -7.55 10.43
CA VAL A 317 -27.17 -7.21 11.67
C VAL A 317 -28.67 -6.89 11.44
N PRO A 318 -29.05 -6.07 10.45
CA PRO A 318 -30.47 -5.78 10.20
C PRO A 318 -31.27 -6.98 9.67
N ILE A 319 -30.69 -7.82 8.80
CA ILE A 319 -31.40 -8.96 8.18
C ILE A 319 -31.86 -9.98 9.24
N LEU A 320 -31.05 -10.21 10.25
CA LEU A 320 -31.34 -11.18 11.31
C LEU A 320 -32.28 -10.62 12.41
N ASN A 321 -32.43 -9.29 12.49
CA ASN A 321 -33.42 -8.66 13.39
C ASN A 321 -34.83 -8.60 12.79
N THR A 322 -35.02 -8.89 11.51
CA THR A 322 -36.31 -8.86 10.80
C THR A 322 -36.94 -10.27 10.66
N GLY A 323 -36.28 -11.32 11.09
CA GLY A 323 -36.78 -12.70 11.17
C GLY A 323 -37.08 -13.10 12.59
#